data_2ddf6b203130c63d9770d3e8b0281e54
#
_entry.id   2ddf6b203130c63d9770d3e8b0281e54
#
_cell.length_a   1.000
_cell.length_b   1.000
_cell.length_c   1.000
_cell.angle_alpha   90.00
_cell.angle_beta   90.00
_cell.angle_gamma   90.00
#
_symmetry.space_group_name_H-M   'P 1'
#
loop_
_entity.id
_entity.type
_entity.pdbx_description
1 polymer ?
#
loop_
_entity_poly.entity_id
_entity_poly.type
_entity_poly.pdbx_seq_one_letter_code
_entity_poly.pdbx_strand_id
1 'polypeptide(L)'
;MNQNISLTIDFVKKTLEGAEAGHDWFHTERVWRLAKLIAKTENCNQEIVEISALLHDIADPKFHNGDETLALDISEKFLNEIGMEAQVIEQILFVIKHISFKNKGETLEKTKELEIVQDADRLDAMGAIGIARTFNFGGYKNNLIYNPDIQPNIH
;
A
#
# COMPACT_ATOMS: atom_id res chain seq x y z
N MET A 1 11.52 8.50 16.97
CA MET A 1 10.76 7.60 16.06
C MET A 1 10.55 6.31 16.84
N ASN A 2 9.36 5.72 16.77
CA ASN A 2 9.07 4.43 17.43
C ASN A 2 10.01 3.35 16.84
N GLN A 3 10.51 2.45 17.68
CA GLN A 3 11.46 1.39 17.28
C GLN A 3 10.83 0.45 16.23
N ASN A 4 9.57 0.06 16.40
CA ASN A 4 8.85 -0.80 15.47
C ASN A 4 8.75 -0.18 14.07
N ILE A 5 8.45 1.13 13.98
CA ILE A 5 8.40 1.86 12.72
C ILE A 5 9.77 1.88 12.05
N SER A 6 10.87 2.07 12.80
CA SER A 6 12.22 2.04 12.24
C SER A 6 12.57 0.67 11.66
N LEU A 7 12.27 -0.40 12.40
CA LEU A 7 12.49 -1.79 11.95
C LEU A 7 11.65 -2.10 10.70
N THR A 8 10.40 -1.61 10.65
CA THR A 8 9.52 -1.79 9.50
C THR A 8 10.06 -1.09 8.26
N ILE A 9 10.58 0.15 8.40
CA ILE A 9 11.20 0.89 7.29
C ILE A 9 12.39 0.09 6.71
N ASP A 10 13.28 -0.41 7.56
CA ASP A 10 14.46 -1.16 7.12
C ASP A 10 14.07 -2.47 6.44
N PHE A 11 13.06 -3.16 6.99
CA PHE A 11 12.50 -4.38 6.41
C PHE A 11 11.89 -4.13 5.02
N VAL A 12 11.04 -3.11 4.88
CA VAL A 12 10.37 -2.78 3.61
C VAL A 12 11.38 -2.35 2.55
N LYS A 13 12.36 -1.51 2.89
CA LYS A 13 13.42 -1.12 1.96
C LYS A 13 14.16 -2.32 1.40
N LYS A 14 14.52 -3.27 2.26
CA LYS A 14 15.21 -4.49 1.85
C LYS A 14 14.34 -5.39 0.97
N THR A 15 13.05 -5.51 1.31
CA THR A 15 12.13 -6.40 0.57
C THR A 15 11.77 -5.83 -0.81
N LEU A 16 11.65 -4.50 -0.93
CA LEU A 16 11.34 -3.82 -2.18
C LEU A 16 12.60 -3.49 -3.01
N GLU A 17 13.78 -3.97 -2.64
CA GLU A 17 14.99 -3.77 -3.44
C GLU A 17 14.84 -4.43 -4.81
N GLY A 18 14.93 -3.63 -5.88
CA GLY A 18 14.72 -4.08 -7.26
C GLY A 18 13.25 -4.22 -7.69
N ALA A 19 12.30 -3.78 -6.88
CA ALA A 19 10.88 -3.74 -7.25
C ALA A 19 10.63 -2.80 -8.44
N GLU A 20 9.52 -3.04 -9.15
CA GLU A 20 9.09 -2.20 -10.27
C GLU A 20 8.76 -0.77 -9.80
N ALA A 21 9.11 0.23 -10.63
CA ALA A 21 9.10 1.67 -10.27
C ALA A 21 7.72 2.26 -9.92
N GLY A 22 6.64 1.51 -9.96
CA GLY A 22 5.31 1.93 -9.50
C GLY A 22 4.99 1.50 -8.07
N HIS A 23 5.72 0.49 -7.55
CA HIS A 23 5.51 -0.16 -6.25
C HIS A 23 6.85 -0.30 -5.49
N ASP A 24 7.73 0.69 -5.66
CA ASP A 24 9.04 0.77 -5.03
C ASP A 24 8.98 1.42 -3.63
N TRP A 25 10.12 1.44 -2.95
CA TRP A 25 10.25 2.13 -1.67
C TRP A 25 9.76 3.58 -1.72
N PHE A 26 9.99 4.32 -2.80
CA PHE A 26 9.64 5.73 -2.87
C PHE A 26 8.13 5.96 -2.95
N HIS A 27 7.38 5.05 -3.57
CA HIS A 27 5.91 5.03 -3.46
C HIS A 27 5.49 4.80 -2.01
N THR A 28 5.98 3.73 -1.39
CA THR A 28 5.66 3.39 -0.01
C THR A 28 6.01 4.54 0.96
N GLU A 29 7.15 5.19 0.78
CA GLU A 29 7.55 6.34 1.60
C GLU A 29 6.58 7.52 1.45
N ARG A 30 6.11 7.83 0.24
CA ARG A 30 5.13 8.91 0.02
C ARG A 30 3.79 8.59 0.67
N VAL A 31 3.29 7.36 0.49
CA VAL A 31 2.05 6.90 1.14
C VAL A 31 2.16 6.96 2.65
N TRP A 32 3.24 6.44 3.23
CA TRP A 32 3.50 6.52 4.67
C TRP A 32 3.50 7.96 5.19
N ARG A 33 4.18 8.88 4.51
CA ARG A 33 4.22 10.30 4.89
C ARG A 33 2.84 10.95 4.83
N LEU A 34 2.04 10.65 3.81
CA LEU A 34 0.66 11.13 3.68
C LEU A 34 -0.22 10.55 4.78
N ALA A 35 -0.19 9.23 5.02
CA ALA A 35 -0.94 8.58 6.08
C ALA A 35 -0.62 9.18 7.46
N LYS A 36 0.66 9.38 7.75
CA LYS A 36 1.11 10.05 8.98
C LYS A 36 0.61 11.49 9.10
N LEU A 37 0.51 12.22 7.99
CA LEU A 37 -0.02 13.59 7.98
C LEU A 37 -1.51 13.60 8.29
N ILE A 38 -2.30 12.72 7.64
CA ILE A 38 -3.74 12.60 7.86
C ILE A 38 -4.03 12.16 9.30
N ALA A 39 -3.30 11.16 9.80
CA ALA A 39 -3.48 10.62 11.15
C ALA A 39 -3.31 11.65 12.28
N LYS A 40 -2.61 12.78 12.03
CA LYS A 40 -2.45 13.83 13.06
C LYS A 40 -3.74 14.50 13.49
N THR A 41 -4.74 14.51 12.63
CA THR A 41 -6.03 15.20 12.84
C THR A 41 -7.17 14.21 13.08
N GLU A 42 -6.90 12.92 13.00
CA GLU A 42 -7.89 11.85 13.15
C GLU A 42 -7.73 11.13 14.49
N ASN A 43 -8.85 10.62 15.02
CA ASN A 43 -8.84 9.76 16.21
C ASN A 43 -8.56 8.31 15.80
N CYS A 44 -7.28 7.95 15.76
CA CYS A 44 -6.80 6.65 15.31
C CYS A 44 -5.55 6.19 16.07
N ASN A 45 -5.20 4.92 15.94
CA ASN A 45 -3.91 4.41 16.38
C ASN A 45 -2.84 4.72 15.33
N GLN A 46 -2.01 5.74 15.60
CA GLN A 46 -0.97 6.19 14.67
C GLN A 46 0.06 5.12 14.33
N GLU A 47 0.41 4.24 15.28
CA GLU A 47 1.37 3.15 15.03
C GLU A 47 0.81 2.15 14.02
N ILE A 48 -0.48 1.77 14.15
CA ILE A 48 -1.16 0.89 13.19
C ILE A 48 -1.20 1.54 11.81
N VAL A 49 -1.57 2.82 11.73
CA VAL A 49 -1.59 3.56 10.45
C VAL A 49 -0.21 3.57 9.79
N GLU A 50 0.84 3.94 10.53
CA GLU A 50 2.18 4.06 9.97
C GLU A 50 2.73 2.71 9.50
N ILE A 51 2.57 1.65 10.29
CA ILE A 51 3.05 0.30 9.94
C ILE A 51 2.24 -0.29 8.80
N SER A 52 0.91 -0.12 8.80
CA SER A 52 0.07 -0.59 7.68
C SER A 52 0.41 0.12 6.38
N ALA A 53 0.65 1.45 6.42
CA ALA A 53 1.07 2.20 5.25
C ALA A 53 2.45 1.78 4.73
N LEU A 54 3.37 1.35 5.60
CA LEU A 54 4.67 0.82 5.19
C LEU A 54 4.57 -0.58 4.57
N LEU A 55 3.65 -1.42 5.02
CA LEU A 55 3.53 -2.81 4.60
C LEU A 55 2.48 -3.04 3.48
N HIS A 56 1.69 -2.04 3.12
CA HIS A 56 0.51 -2.23 2.27
C HIS A 56 0.81 -2.84 0.89
N ASP A 57 1.97 -2.58 0.33
CA ASP A 57 2.39 -2.99 -1.02
C ASP A 57 3.62 -3.92 -0.99
N ILE A 58 3.90 -4.58 0.16
CA ILE A 58 5.10 -5.41 0.37
C ILE A 58 5.19 -6.59 -0.61
N ALA A 59 4.06 -7.04 -1.14
CA ALA A 59 3.97 -8.08 -2.15
C ALA A 59 2.67 -7.89 -2.96
N ASP A 60 2.68 -6.95 -3.94
CA ASP A 60 1.50 -6.73 -4.80
C ASP A 60 1.22 -8.01 -5.61
N PRO A 61 0.00 -8.58 -5.52
CA PRO A 61 -0.41 -9.78 -6.26
C PRO A 61 -0.17 -9.69 -7.77
N LYS A 62 -0.16 -8.48 -8.36
CA LYS A 62 0.12 -8.27 -9.80
C LYS A 62 1.50 -8.77 -10.22
N PHE A 63 2.46 -8.83 -9.30
CA PHE A 63 3.83 -9.28 -9.52
C PHE A 63 4.11 -10.67 -8.95
N HIS A 64 3.14 -11.24 -8.21
CA HIS A 64 3.23 -12.54 -7.54
C HIS A 64 2.16 -13.52 -8.00
N ASN A 65 1.90 -13.61 -9.33
CA ASN A 65 0.96 -14.54 -9.95
C ASN A 65 -0.49 -14.47 -9.41
N GLY A 66 -0.88 -13.33 -8.82
CA GLY A 66 -2.21 -13.13 -8.26
C GLY A 66 -2.37 -13.64 -6.82
N ASP A 67 -1.29 -13.98 -6.14
CA ASP A 67 -1.33 -14.44 -4.75
C ASP A 67 -1.62 -13.26 -3.81
N GLU A 68 -2.86 -13.21 -3.33
CA GLU A 68 -3.35 -12.17 -2.40
C GLU A 68 -2.97 -12.46 -0.94
N THR A 69 -2.46 -13.67 -0.63
CA THR A 69 -2.11 -14.06 0.75
C THR A 69 -0.66 -13.76 1.09
N LEU A 70 0.22 -13.69 0.10
CA LEU A 70 1.66 -13.53 0.28
C LEU A 70 2.02 -12.28 1.10
N ALA A 71 1.37 -11.15 0.83
CA ALA A 71 1.60 -9.91 1.58
C ALA A 71 1.23 -10.05 3.07
N LEU A 72 0.15 -10.78 3.37
CA LEU A 72 -0.29 -11.04 4.74
C LEU A 72 0.69 -11.94 5.46
N ASP A 73 1.11 -13.05 4.84
CA ASP A 73 2.04 -14.02 5.43
C ASP A 73 3.40 -13.39 5.73
N ILE A 74 3.95 -12.60 4.79
CA ILE A 74 5.21 -11.88 4.98
C ILE A 74 5.09 -10.86 6.11
N SER A 75 4.00 -10.09 6.14
CA SER A 75 3.77 -9.06 7.16
C SER A 75 3.58 -9.68 8.54
N GLU A 76 2.76 -10.73 8.65
CA GLU A 76 2.51 -11.43 9.92
C GLU A 76 3.79 -12.00 10.51
N LYS A 77 4.58 -12.68 9.68
CA LYS A 77 5.87 -13.23 10.11
C LYS A 77 6.80 -12.15 10.64
N PHE A 78 6.98 -11.07 9.89
CA PHE A 78 7.84 -9.95 10.28
C PHE A 78 7.37 -9.30 11.59
N LEU A 79 6.05 -9.01 11.73
CA LEU A 79 5.50 -8.36 12.92
C LEU A 79 5.64 -9.23 14.17
N ASN A 80 5.51 -10.57 14.04
CA ASN A 80 5.80 -11.50 15.12
C ASN A 80 7.30 -11.53 15.48
N GLU A 81 8.21 -11.49 14.50
CA GLU A 81 9.66 -11.47 14.71
C GLU A 81 10.12 -10.23 15.50
N ILE A 82 9.50 -9.07 15.29
CA ILE A 82 9.79 -7.85 16.06
C ILE A 82 9.04 -7.77 17.41
N GLY A 83 8.23 -8.79 17.75
CA GLY A 83 7.58 -8.92 19.05
C GLY A 83 6.37 -8.02 19.26
N MET A 84 5.61 -7.69 18.19
CA MET A 84 4.36 -6.92 18.33
C MET A 84 3.25 -7.76 18.98
N GLU A 85 2.34 -7.08 19.69
CA GLU A 85 1.18 -7.72 20.29
C GLU A 85 0.24 -8.29 19.23
N ALA A 86 -0.29 -9.50 19.47
CA ALA A 86 -1.15 -10.22 18.51
C ALA A 86 -2.37 -9.39 18.05
N GLN A 87 -3.00 -8.66 18.97
CA GLN A 87 -4.15 -7.81 18.64
C GLN A 87 -3.79 -6.67 17.68
N VAL A 88 -2.58 -6.09 17.83
CA VAL A 88 -2.09 -5.03 16.94
C VAL A 88 -1.75 -5.61 15.57
N ILE A 89 -1.12 -6.79 15.52
CA ILE A 89 -0.85 -7.51 14.27
C ILE A 89 -2.14 -7.76 13.50
N GLU A 90 -3.17 -8.28 14.16
CA GLU A 90 -4.47 -8.54 13.53
C GLU A 90 -5.08 -7.28 12.89
N GLN A 91 -5.00 -6.13 13.58
CA GLN A 91 -5.49 -4.85 13.04
C GLN A 91 -4.67 -4.37 11.84
N ILE A 92 -3.34 -4.54 11.85
CA ILE A 92 -2.47 -4.19 10.72
C ILE A 92 -2.80 -5.08 9.52
N LEU A 93 -2.90 -6.39 9.72
CA LEU A 93 -3.23 -7.35 8.66
C LEU A 93 -4.63 -7.08 8.08
N PHE A 94 -5.59 -6.67 8.92
CA PHE A 94 -6.91 -6.24 8.47
C PHE A 94 -6.81 -5.05 7.49
N VAL A 95 -6.00 -4.03 7.81
CA VAL A 95 -5.80 -2.88 6.91
C VAL A 95 -5.16 -3.32 5.61
N ILE A 96 -4.08 -4.11 5.65
CA ILE A 96 -3.37 -4.61 4.45
C ILE A 96 -4.33 -5.40 3.54
N LYS A 97 -5.12 -6.28 4.11
CA LYS A 97 -6.09 -7.11 3.38
C LYS A 97 -7.16 -6.30 2.65
N HIS A 98 -7.63 -5.20 3.26
CA HIS A 98 -8.79 -4.45 2.76
C HIS A 98 -8.45 -3.12 2.08
N ILE A 99 -7.16 -2.79 1.94
CA ILE A 99 -6.74 -1.54 1.28
C ILE A 99 -7.11 -1.51 -0.20
N SER A 100 -7.10 -2.67 -0.86
CA SER A 100 -7.30 -2.79 -2.32
C SER A 100 -8.65 -2.24 -2.77
N PHE A 101 -8.65 -1.56 -3.92
CA PHE A 101 -9.85 -1.03 -4.58
C PHE A 101 -10.83 -2.11 -5.06
N LYS A 102 -10.38 -3.36 -5.20
CA LYS A 102 -11.17 -4.50 -5.70
C LYS A 102 -12.24 -4.96 -4.72
N ASN A 103 -12.10 -4.65 -3.43
CA ASN A 103 -13.05 -5.04 -2.38
C ASN A 103 -14.30 -4.14 -2.33
N LYS A 104 -14.71 -3.54 -3.48
CA LYS A 104 -15.94 -2.78 -3.61
C LYS A 104 -17.13 -3.74 -3.58
N GLY A 105 -17.87 -3.74 -2.48
CA GLY A 105 -19.14 -4.48 -2.37
C GLY A 105 -19.29 -5.30 -1.10
N GLU A 106 -18.25 -5.51 -0.34
CA GLU A 106 -18.38 -6.05 1.01
C GLU A 106 -18.90 -4.95 1.94
N THR A 107 -19.94 -5.25 2.71
CA THR A 107 -20.43 -4.41 3.82
C THR A 107 -19.44 -4.54 4.97
N LEU A 108 -18.21 -4.05 4.74
CA LEU A 108 -17.16 -4.07 5.74
C LEU A 108 -17.26 -2.81 6.60
N GLU A 109 -17.33 -2.97 7.91
CA GLU A 109 -17.18 -1.85 8.83
C GLU A 109 -15.71 -1.38 8.78
N LYS A 110 -15.49 -0.23 8.15
CA LYS A 110 -14.14 0.31 7.97
C LYS A 110 -13.64 0.89 9.28
N THR A 111 -12.42 0.51 9.66
CA THR A 111 -11.72 1.19 10.74
C THR A 111 -11.16 2.54 10.26
N LYS A 112 -10.91 3.45 11.18
CA LYS A 112 -10.33 4.75 10.86
C LYS A 112 -8.93 4.60 10.26
N GLU A 113 -8.15 3.64 10.74
CA GLU A 113 -6.82 3.31 10.24
C GLU A 113 -6.87 2.87 8.77
N LEU A 114 -7.85 2.02 8.40
CA LEU A 114 -8.05 1.60 7.02
C LEU A 114 -8.42 2.78 6.11
N GLU A 115 -9.34 3.65 6.55
CA GLU A 115 -9.72 4.84 5.78
C GLU A 115 -8.52 5.75 5.51
N ILE A 116 -7.70 6.02 6.53
CA ILE A 116 -6.51 6.87 6.42
C ILE A 116 -5.50 6.30 5.42
N VAL A 117 -5.20 5.00 5.51
CA VAL A 117 -4.21 4.38 4.61
C VAL A 117 -4.74 4.29 3.19
N GLN A 118 -6.04 4.00 3.01
CA GLN A 118 -6.69 4.04 1.69
C GLN A 118 -6.62 5.43 1.05
N ASP A 119 -6.89 6.49 1.82
CA ASP A 119 -6.85 7.86 1.30
C ASP A 119 -5.42 8.28 0.96
N ALA A 120 -4.45 7.91 1.78
CA ALA A 120 -3.04 8.18 1.53
C ALA A 120 -2.54 7.54 0.22
N ASP A 121 -2.86 6.28 0.00
CA ASP A 121 -2.49 5.56 -1.23
C ASP A 121 -3.17 6.17 -2.47
N ARG A 122 -4.46 6.51 -2.37
CA ARG A 122 -5.20 7.16 -3.47
C ARG A 122 -4.66 8.54 -3.80
N LEU A 123 -4.25 9.32 -2.80
CA LEU A 123 -3.64 10.63 -3.00
C LEU A 123 -2.30 10.52 -3.74
N ASP A 124 -1.51 9.47 -3.52
CA ASP A 124 -0.26 9.23 -4.27
C ASP A 124 -0.52 8.88 -5.75
N ALA A 125 -1.73 8.44 -6.10
CA ALA A 125 -2.14 8.23 -7.49
C ALA A 125 -2.64 9.50 -8.19
N MET A 126 -2.60 10.66 -7.55
CA MET A 126 -3.09 11.93 -8.08
C MET A 126 -1.96 12.85 -8.59
N GLY A 127 -2.35 13.83 -9.42
CA GLY A 127 -1.41 14.82 -9.93
C GLY A 127 -0.36 14.26 -10.89
N ALA A 128 0.77 14.98 -11.01
CA ALA A 128 1.82 14.63 -11.97
C ALA A 128 2.45 13.25 -11.71
N ILE A 129 2.62 12.87 -10.44
CA ILE A 129 3.19 11.56 -10.10
C ILE A 129 2.25 10.42 -10.53
N GLY A 130 0.94 10.56 -10.37
CA GLY A 130 -0.04 9.58 -10.83
C GLY A 130 -0.02 9.42 -12.36
N ILE A 131 0.10 10.51 -13.10
CA ILE A 131 0.27 10.48 -14.56
C ILE A 131 1.54 9.73 -14.93
N ALA A 132 2.68 10.07 -14.30
CA ALA A 132 3.95 9.41 -14.55
C ALA A 132 3.90 7.91 -14.28
N ARG A 133 3.30 7.49 -13.15
CA ARG A 133 3.09 6.09 -12.79
C ARG A 133 2.23 5.34 -13.84
N THR A 134 1.17 5.97 -14.33
CA THR A 134 0.30 5.39 -15.37
C THR A 134 1.07 5.07 -16.65
N PHE A 135 1.88 6.02 -17.14
CA PHE A 135 2.69 5.79 -18.35
C PHE A 135 3.84 4.80 -18.10
N ASN A 136 4.47 4.85 -16.91
CA ASN A 136 5.49 3.87 -16.55
C ASN A 136 4.94 2.45 -16.56
N PHE A 137 3.79 2.22 -15.92
CA PHE A 137 3.12 0.91 -15.91
C PHE A 137 2.65 0.49 -17.31
N GLY A 138 2.13 1.44 -18.12
CA GLY A 138 1.80 1.22 -19.51
C GLY A 138 3.00 0.72 -20.32
N GLY A 139 4.17 1.35 -20.15
CA GLY A 139 5.43 0.93 -20.78
C GLY A 139 5.88 -0.46 -20.33
N TYR A 140 5.80 -0.76 -19.03
CA TYR A 140 6.08 -2.10 -18.48
C TYR A 140 5.18 -3.19 -19.10
N LYS A 141 3.90 -2.86 -19.38
CA LYS A 141 2.93 -3.76 -20.02
C LYS A 141 3.01 -3.76 -21.56
N ASN A 142 3.96 -3.02 -22.16
CA ASN A 142 4.05 -2.82 -23.62
C ASN A 142 2.76 -2.22 -24.23
N ASN A 143 2.02 -1.43 -23.47
CA ASN A 143 0.85 -0.73 -23.97
C ASN A 143 1.27 0.45 -24.86
N LEU A 144 0.49 0.71 -25.91
CA LEU A 144 0.63 1.93 -26.67
C LEU A 144 0.24 3.14 -25.80
N ILE A 145 1.01 4.23 -25.91
CA ILE A 145 0.68 5.50 -25.24
C ILE A 145 -0.65 6.05 -25.78
N TYR A 146 -0.86 5.93 -27.09
CA TYR A 146 -2.05 6.38 -27.79
C TYR A 146 -2.28 5.56 -29.07
N ASN A 147 -3.53 5.23 -29.34
CA ASN A 147 -3.97 4.65 -30.60
C ASN A 147 -5.23 5.38 -31.07
N PRO A 148 -5.19 6.15 -32.20
CA PRO A 148 -6.34 6.91 -32.68
C PRO A 148 -7.48 6.02 -33.21
N ASP A 149 -7.19 4.76 -33.52
CA ASP A 149 -8.18 3.80 -34.04
C ASP A 149 -8.99 3.11 -32.94
N ILE A 150 -8.56 3.26 -31.68
CA ILE A 150 -9.25 2.69 -30.52
C ILE A 150 -10.05 3.80 -29.82
N GLN A 151 -11.37 3.67 -29.82
CA GLN A 151 -12.24 4.59 -29.08
C GLN A 151 -12.03 4.39 -27.57
N PRO A 152 -12.01 5.49 -26.78
CA PRO A 152 -11.92 5.41 -25.32
C PRO A 152 -13.10 4.61 -24.75
N ASN A 153 -12.80 3.68 -23.85
CA ASN A 153 -13.82 2.96 -23.11
C ASN A 153 -14.25 3.82 -21.90
N ILE A 154 -15.43 4.42 -21.99
CA ILE A 154 -15.99 5.30 -20.96
C ILE A 154 -16.95 4.44 -20.10
N HIS A 155 -16.41 3.68 -19.18
CA HIS A 155 -17.19 2.92 -18.19
C HIS A 155 -16.85 3.35 -16.77
#